data_1a8aac3582ffc8bd3c7644159d359233
#
_entry.id   1a8aac3582ffc8bd3c7644159d359233
#
_cell.length_a   1.000
_cell.length_b   1.000
_cell.length_c   1.000
_cell.angle_alpha   90.00
_cell.angle_beta   90.00
_cell.angle_gamma   90.00
#
_symmetry.space_group_name_H-M   'P 1'
#
loop_
_entity.id
_entity.type
_entity.pdbx_description
1 polymer ?
#
loop_
_entity_poly.entity_id
_entity_poly.type
_entity_poly.pdbx_seq_one_letter_code
_entity_poly.pdbx_strand_id
1 'polypeptide(L)'
;WSSDVCSSDLALFTGTYALSKKNERLSDLVAKAGGVTSDAYVRGARLIRKMSEEELRRKEDATRMAIKVGADSTTLYVYTVGIHLDEALKNPGSDYDMVLREGDVLFIPEYVSTVKINGAVMYPNTVLYKEGENSRYYINQAGGYASNAKKRSAFVVYMNGTVSRIRSGSKTAIEPGCEIIIPTKDPSKRMSVAEMVGMGTSIATLGTMIATLVNLFK
;
A
#
# COMPACT_ATOMS: atom_id res chain seq x y z
N TRP A 1 -24.15 4.76 -24.58
CA TRP A 1 -23.30 5.09 -23.42
C TRP A 1 -22.75 3.77 -22.92
N SER A 2 -21.52 3.47 -23.30
CA SER A 2 -20.84 2.23 -22.93
C SER A 2 -20.11 2.49 -21.63
N SER A 3 -20.57 1.91 -20.53
CA SER A 3 -19.88 1.87 -19.26
C SER A 3 -18.85 0.75 -19.34
N ASP A 4 -17.59 1.10 -19.46
CA ASP A 4 -16.55 0.14 -19.75
C ASP A 4 -15.77 -0.22 -18.49
N VAL A 5 -15.75 -1.50 -18.14
CA VAL A 5 -14.85 -2.08 -17.13
C VAL A 5 -13.85 -2.94 -17.87
N CYS A 6 -12.56 -2.68 -17.65
CA CYS A 6 -11.49 -3.42 -18.29
C CYS A 6 -10.92 -4.46 -17.31
N SER A 7 -10.77 -5.71 -17.72
CA SER A 7 -10.01 -6.71 -16.98
C SER A 7 -8.62 -6.91 -17.60
N SER A 8 -7.62 -7.22 -16.78
CA SER A 8 -6.25 -7.40 -17.24
C SER A 8 -5.95 -8.84 -17.68
N ASP A 9 -4.74 -9.06 -18.13
CA ASP A 9 -4.20 -10.11 -18.98
C ASP A 9 -4.42 -11.58 -18.58
N LEU A 10 -5.01 -11.90 -17.43
CA LEU A 10 -5.18 -13.29 -16.97
C LEU A 10 -6.64 -13.72 -16.74
N ALA A 11 -7.60 -12.94 -17.25
CA ALA A 11 -8.91 -13.49 -17.60
C ALA A 11 -8.81 -14.24 -18.93
N LEU A 12 -9.66 -15.25 -19.14
CA LEU A 12 -9.66 -16.02 -20.39
C LEU A 12 -9.86 -15.13 -21.62
N PHE A 13 -10.69 -14.07 -21.47
CA PHE A 13 -10.85 -13.04 -22.48
C PHE A 13 -10.57 -11.67 -21.84
N THR A 14 -9.41 -11.10 -22.14
CA THR A 14 -9.07 -9.73 -21.73
C THR A 14 -9.82 -8.73 -22.58
N GLY A 15 -10.26 -7.64 -22.00
CA GLY A 15 -10.95 -6.60 -22.76
C GLY A 15 -11.80 -5.68 -21.90
N THR A 16 -12.62 -4.92 -22.59
CA THR A 16 -13.55 -3.97 -22.02
C THR A 16 -14.95 -4.55 -22.02
N TYR A 17 -15.61 -4.56 -20.89
CA TYR A 17 -16.93 -5.17 -20.69
C TYR A 17 -17.95 -4.10 -20.30
N ALA A 18 -19.07 -4.06 -21.01
CA ALA A 18 -20.18 -3.19 -20.65
C ALA A 18 -20.89 -3.70 -19.39
N LEU A 19 -21.16 -2.79 -18.46
CA LEU A 19 -21.99 -3.08 -17.31
C LEU A 19 -23.45 -3.20 -17.74
N SER A 20 -23.99 -4.42 -17.70
CA SER A 20 -25.37 -4.71 -18.12
C SER A 20 -26.40 -4.35 -17.05
N LYS A 21 -25.98 -4.29 -15.79
CA LYS A 21 -26.82 -4.05 -14.61
C LYS A 21 -26.15 -3.06 -13.66
N LYS A 22 -26.93 -2.20 -12.99
CA LYS A 22 -26.41 -1.25 -11.99
C LYS A 22 -25.66 -1.90 -10.81
N ASN A 23 -25.94 -3.17 -10.53
CA ASN A 23 -25.39 -3.90 -9.37
C ASN A 23 -24.49 -5.05 -9.84
N GLU A 24 -23.82 -4.91 -10.96
CA GLU A 24 -22.88 -5.90 -11.44
C GLU A 24 -21.66 -5.99 -10.50
N ARG A 25 -21.24 -7.21 -10.23
CA ARG A 25 -20.23 -7.50 -9.20
C ARG A 25 -18.94 -8.04 -9.83
N LEU A 26 -17.89 -8.17 -9.01
CA LEU A 26 -16.61 -8.75 -9.44
C LEU A 26 -16.78 -10.15 -10.02
N SER A 27 -17.59 -11.01 -9.38
CA SER A 27 -17.87 -12.36 -9.85
C SER A 27 -18.56 -12.37 -11.22
N ASP A 28 -19.50 -11.43 -11.47
CA ASP A 28 -20.19 -11.31 -12.76
C ASP A 28 -19.20 -10.92 -13.87
N LEU A 29 -18.29 -9.98 -13.58
CA LEU A 29 -17.27 -9.53 -14.55
C LEU A 29 -16.33 -10.70 -14.92
N VAL A 30 -15.84 -11.44 -13.94
CA VAL A 30 -14.96 -12.59 -14.18
C VAL A 30 -15.70 -13.68 -14.97
N ALA A 31 -16.98 -13.93 -14.68
CA ALA A 31 -17.80 -14.86 -15.44
C ALA A 31 -17.99 -14.42 -16.90
N LYS A 32 -18.23 -13.12 -17.14
CA LYS A 32 -18.28 -12.54 -18.51
C LYS A 32 -16.98 -12.68 -19.27
N ALA A 33 -15.84 -12.54 -18.55
CA ALA A 33 -14.50 -12.71 -19.10
C ALA A 33 -14.13 -14.20 -19.32
N GLY A 34 -15.07 -15.13 -19.13
CA GLY A 34 -14.87 -16.57 -19.33
C GLY A 34 -14.17 -17.26 -18.16
N GLY A 35 -13.98 -16.60 -17.02
CA GLY A 35 -13.23 -17.10 -15.87
C GLY A 35 -11.79 -16.61 -15.82
N VAL A 36 -10.97 -17.22 -14.98
CA VAL A 36 -9.54 -16.93 -14.81
C VAL A 36 -8.70 -18.07 -15.40
N THR A 37 -7.50 -17.73 -15.89
CA THR A 37 -6.55 -18.73 -16.40
C THR A 37 -5.90 -19.53 -15.26
N SER A 38 -5.24 -20.66 -15.59
CA SER A 38 -4.51 -21.49 -14.62
C SER A 38 -3.36 -20.74 -13.91
N ASP A 39 -2.78 -19.77 -14.59
CA ASP A 39 -1.60 -19.01 -14.13
C ASP A 39 -1.99 -17.74 -13.37
N ALA A 40 -3.29 -17.46 -13.28
CA ALA A 40 -3.83 -16.29 -12.60
C ALA A 40 -3.69 -16.40 -11.07
N TYR A 41 -3.06 -15.40 -10.45
CA TYR A 41 -2.99 -15.29 -9.01
C TYR A 41 -4.17 -14.47 -8.47
N VAL A 42 -5.30 -15.16 -8.28
CA VAL A 42 -6.58 -14.55 -7.88
C VAL A 42 -6.48 -13.78 -6.55
N ARG A 43 -5.69 -14.28 -5.59
CA ARG A 43 -5.47 -13.60 -4.29
C ARG A 43 -4.70 -12.29 -4.41
N GLY A 44 -3.90 -12.16 -5.48
CA GLY A 44 -3.16 -10.95 -5.81
C GLY A 44 -3.96 -9.93 -6.62
N ALA A 45 -5.21 -10.24 -6.98
CA ALA A 45 -6.05 -9.36 -7.78
C ALA A 45 -6.34 -8.04 -7.05
N ARG A 46 -6.40 -6.95 -7.80
CA ARG A 46 -6.71 -5.61 -7.31
C ARG A 46 -7.66 -4.88 -8.26
N LEU A 47 -8.47 -4.01 -7.70
CA LEU A 47 -9.35 -3.15 -8.46
C LEU A 47 -8.76 -1.74 -8.51
N ILE A 48 -8.64 -1.18 -9.70
CA ILE A 48 -8.24 0.21 -9.91
C ILE A 48 -9.51 0.99 -10.23
N ARG A 49 -9.81 2.00 -9.43
CA ARG A 49 -11.04 2.79 -9.51
C ARG A 49 -10.71 4.25 -9.76
N LYS A 50 -11.46 4.87 -10.67
CA LYS A 50 -11.40 6.32 -10.87
C LYS A 50 -12.11 7.03 -9.72
N MET A 51 -11.54 8.15 -9.29
CA MET A 51 -12.22 9.03 -8.33
C MET A 51 -13.41 9.69 -8.99
N SER A 52 -14.53 9.76 -8.28
CA SER A 52 -15.64 10.62 -8.67
C SER A 52 -15.23 12.10 -8.52
N GLU A 53 -15.96 13.01 -9.18
CA GLU A 53 -15.69 14.45 -9.02
C GLU A 53 -15.79 14.90 -7.56
N GLU A 54 -16.71 14.32 -6.80
CA GLU A 54 -16.87 14.64 -5.38
C GLU A 54 -15.70 14.12 -4.53
N GLU A 55 -15.24 12.89 -4.79
CA GLU A 55 -14.06 12.31 -4.14
C GLU A 55 -12.79 13.12 -4.48
N LEU A 56 -12.69 13.59 -5.74
CA LEU A 56 -11.59 14.43 -6.19
C LEU A 56 -11.57 15.77 -5.44
N ARG A 57 -12.71 16.47 -5.35
CA ARG A 57 -12.83 17.72 -4.59
C ARG A 57 -12.45 17.54 -3.14
N ARG A 58 -12.95 16.49 -2.47
CA ARG A 58 -12.60 16.16 -1.07
C ARG A 58 -11.10 15.92 -0.91
N LYS A 59 -10.48 15.24 -1.88
CA LYS A 59 -9.03 14.99 -1.87
C LYS A 59 -8.25 16.28 -2.08
N GLU A 60 -8.68 17.14 -3.00
CA GLU A 60 -8.06 18.46 -3.21
C GLU A 60 -8.12 19.32 -1.95
N ASP A 61 -9.25 19.34 -1.27
CA ASP A 61 -9.42 20.09 -0.01
C ASP A 61 -8.53 19.51 1.10
N ALA A 62 -8.48 18.18 1.24
CA ALA A 62 -7.59 17.52 2.18
C ALA A 62 -6.10 17.78 1.84
N THR A 63 -5.75 17.78 0.55
CA THR A 63 -4.40 18.06 0.06
C THR A 63 -4.03 19.52 0.33
N ARG A 64 -4.93 20.48 0.11
CA ARG A 64 -4.69 21.89 0.45
C ARG A 64 -4.41 22.08 1.95
N MET A 65 -5.11 21.31 2.80
CA MET A 65 -4.84 21.31 4.24
C MET A 65 -3.49 20.65 4.56
N ALA A 66 -3.11 19.58 3.87
CA ALA A 66 -1.86 18.85 4.07
C ALA A 66 -0.64 19.63 3.55
N ILE A 67 -0.75 20.38 2.45
CA ILE A 67 0.32 21.23 1.90
C ILE A 67 0.75 22.29 2.91
N LYS A 68 -0.17 22.84 3.72
CA LYS A 68 0.18 23.73 4.83
C LYS A 68 1.10 23.06 5.87
N VAL A 69 1.21 21.73 5.84
CA VAL A 69 2.03 20.90 6.74
C VAL A 69 3.27 20.32 6.01
N GLY A 70 3.52 20.68 4.74
CA GLY A 70 4.72 20.29 4.00
C GLY A 70 4.64 18.88 3.35
N ALA A 71 3.46 18.38 3.05
CA ALA A 71 3.30 17.11 2.32
C ALA A 71 3.33 17.31 0.80
N ASP A 72 4.13 16.50 0.12
CA ASP A 72 4.17 16.44 -1.35
C ASP A 72 2.85 15.88 -1.89
N SER A 73 2.25 16.57 -2.85
CA SER A 73 0.96 16.18 -3.40
C SER A 73 1.07 15.76 -4.86
N THR A 74 1.09 14.46 -5.08
CA THR A 74 0.85 13.90 -6.41
C THR A 74 -0.65 13.63 -6.57
N THR A 75 -1.31 14.37 -7.43
CA THR A 75 -2.75 14.20 -7.68
C THR A 75 -2.97 12.99 -8.59
N LEU A 76 -3.20 11.82 -8.01
CA LEU A 76 -3.64 10.65 -8.74
C LEU A 76 -5.18 10.66 -8.82
N TYR A 77 -5.71 10.62 -10.04
CA TYR A 77 -7.15 10.55 -10.33
C TYR A 77 -7.73 9.14 -10.15
N VAL A 78 -6.88 8.18 -9.84
CA VAL A 78 -7.22 6.78 -9.62
C VAL A 78 -6.65 6.28 -8.29
N TYR A 79 -7.30 5.30 -7.71
CA TYR A 79 -6.81 4.62 -6.51
C TYR A 79 -7.00 3.12 -6.62
N THR A 80 -6.15 2.38 -5.92
CA THR A 80 -6.26 0.93 -5.83
C THR A 80 -7.16 0.55 -4.67
N VAL A 81 -8.14 -0.31 -4.95
CA VAL A 81 -8.98 -0.95 -3.94
C VAL A 81 -8.43 -2.36 -3.74
N GLY A 82 -7.99 -2.67 -2.52
CA GLY A 82 -7.62 -4.03 -2.14
C GLY A 82 -8.86 -4.90 -2.08
N ILE A 83 -8.87 -5.97 -2.87
CA ILE A 83 -10.00 -6.90 -2.95
C ILE A 83 -9.56 -8.31 -2.56
N HIS A 84 -10.52 -9.15 -2.20
CA HIS A 84 -10.37 -10.57 -1.98
C HIS A 84 -11.15 -11.33 -3.06
N LEU A 85 -10.60 -11.32 -4.27
CA LEU A 85 -11.28 -11.92 -5.43
C LEU A 85 -11.47 -13.43 -5.26
N ASP A 86 -10.56 -14.10 -4.59
CA ASP A 86 -10.68 -15.55 -4.28
C ASP A 86 -11.91 -15.84 -3.42
N GLU A 87 -12.22 -15.00 -2.43
CA GLU A 87 -13.42 -15.15 -1.59
C GLU A 87 -14.69 -14.71 -2.34
N ALA A 88 -14.60 -13.65 -3.16
CA ALA A 88 -15.69 -13.19 -4.00
C ALA A 88 -16.15 -14.28 -5.00
N LEU A 89 -15.20 -14.99 -5.61
CA LEU A 89 -15.50 -16.07 -6.58
C LEU A 89 -16.03 -17.34 -5.90
N LYS A 90 -15.59 -17.65 -4.67
CA LYS A 90 -16.15 -18.80 -3.89
C LYS A 90 -17.57 -18.53 -3.42
N ASN A 91 -17.87 -17.29 -3.05
CA ASN A 91 -19.16 -16.90 -2.47
C ASN A 91 -19.72 -15.67 -3.21
N PRO A 92 -20.25 -15.83 -4.45
CA PRO A 92 -20.86 -14.74 -5.19
C PRO A 92 -21.98 -14.07 -4.39
N GLY A 93 -22.01 -12.75 -4.41
CA GLY A 93 -22.97 -11.94 -3.64
C GLY A 93 -22.60 -11.69 -2.19
N SER A 94 -21.45 -12.17 -1.69
CA SER A 94 -20.93 -11.88 -0.36
C SER A 94 -20.41 -10.44 -0.25
N ASP A 95 -20.03 -10.02 0.97
CA ASP A 95 -19.41 -8.71 1.21
C ASP A 95 -18.06 -8.52 0.49
N TYR A 96 -17.38 -9.61 0.14
CA TYR A 96 -16.15 -9.58 -0.67
C TYR A 96 -16.42 -9.37 -2.16
N ASP A 97 -17.63 -9.69 -2.62
CA ASP A 97 -18.04 -9.56 -4.00
C ASP A 97 -18.57 -8.14 -4.28
N MET A 98 -17.63 -7.21 -4.44
CA MET A 98 -17.88 -5.78 -4.56
C MET A 98 -18.65 -5.43 -5.82
N VAL A 99 -19.55 -4.45 -5.72
CA VAL A 99 -20.26 -3.86 -6.87
C VAL A 99 -19.29 -2.98 -7.66
N LEU A 100 -19.27 -3.18 -8.96
CA LEU A 100 -18.45 -2.44 -9.91
C LEU A 100 -19.04 -1.07 -10.24
N ARG A 101 -18.15 -0.15 -10.60
CA ARG A 101 -18.49 1.18 -11.10
C ARG A 101 -17.95 1.35 -12.51
N GLU A 102 -18.54 2.27 -13.24
CA GLU A 102 -18.03 2.68 -14.54
C GLU A 102 -16.56 3.12 -14.46
N GLY A 103 -15.74 2.58 -15.38
CA GLY A 103 -14.32 2.86 -15.44
C GLY A 103 -13.47 2.12 -14.41
N ASP A 104 -14.03 1.17 -13.69
CA ASP A 104 -13.25 0.24 -12.86
C ASP A 104 -12.39 -0.68 -13.73
N VAL A 105 -11.15 -0.91 -13.30
CA VAL A 105 -10.23 -1.84 -13.94
C VAL A 105 -9.85 -2.94 -12.96
N LEU A 106 -10.27 -4.16 -13.26
CA LEU A 106 -9.87 -5.36 -12.52
C LEU A 106 -8.53 -5.86 -13.07
N PHE A 107 -7.50 -5.81 -12.24
CA PHE A 107 -6.19 -6.35 -12.54
C PHE A 107 -5.98 -7.66 -11.81
N ILE A 108 -5.72 -8.75 -12.54
CA ILE A 108 -5.39 -10.07 -12.00
C ILE A 108 -3.93 -10.37 -12.41
N PRO A 109 -2.98 -10.43 -11.45
CA PRO A 109 -1.58 -10.70 -11.78
C PRO A 109 -1.31 -12.18 -12.01
N GLU A 110 -0.18 -12.47 -12.63
CA GLU A 110 0.40 -13.81 -12.66
C GLU A 110 0.86 -14.27 -11.28
N TYR A 111 0.85 -15.59 -11.08
CA TYR A 111 1.44 -16.20 -9.90
C TYR A 111 2.96 -16.03 -9.92
N VAL A 112 3.50 -15.36 -8.92
CA VAL A 112 4.94 -15.12 -8.75
C VAL A 112 5.40 -15.84 -7.49
N SER A 113 6.21 -16.89 -7.65
CA SER A 113 6.72 -17.71 -6.56
C SER A 113 7.88 -17.08 -5.78
N THR A 114 7.92 -15.75 -5.66
CA THR A 114 8.99 -15.03 -4.95
C THR A 114 8.46 -14.01 -3.98
N VAL A 115 9.31 -13.62 -3.01
CA VAL A 115 9.10 -12.54 -2.05
C VAL A 115 10.21 -11.53 -2.24
N LYS A 116 9.85 -10.26 -2.36
CA LYS A 116 10.79 -9.15 -2.49
C LYS A 116 11.06 -8.52 -1.13
N ILE A 117 12.33 -8.24 -0.83
CA ILE A 117 12.75 -7.62 0.42
C ILE A 117 13.48 -6.32 0.10
N ASN A 118 12.93 -5.20 0.59
CA ASN A 118 13.44 -3.86 0.32
C ASN A 118 13.60 -3.00 1.57
N GLY A 119 14.32 -1.89 1.40
CA GLY A 119 14.53 -0.89 2.44
C GLY A 119 15.78 -1.18 3.28
N ALA A 120 15.71 -0.96 4.59
CA ALA A 120 16.85 -1.02 5.49
C ALA A 120 17.22 -2.47 5.88
N VAL A 121 17.63 -3.26 4.88
CA VAL A 121 18.26 -4.58 5.01
C VAL A 121 19.70 -4.50 4.51
N MET A 122 20.53 -5.52 4.80
CA MET A 122 21.93 -5.52 4.37
C MET A 122 22.04 -5.58 2.84
N TYR A 123 21.24 -6.44 2.19
CA TYR A 123 21.20 -6.64 0.74
C TYR A 123 19.77 -6.79 0.26
N PRO A 124 19.11 -5.71 -0.22
CA PRO A 124 17.80 -5.82 -0.84
C PRO A 124 17.83 -6.83 -1.99
N ASN A 125 16.94 -7.81 -1.95
CA ASN A 125 16.90 -8.89 -2.92
C ASN A 125 15.48 -9.46 -3.08
N THR A 126 15.37 -10.44 -3.97
CA THR A 126 14.17 -11.23 -4.19
C THR A 126 14.50 -12.69 -3.99
N VAL A 127 13.75 -13.38 -3.15
CA VAL A 127 14.00 -14.78 -2.79
C VAL A 127 12.77 -15.63 -3.10
N LEU A 128 12.96 -16.94 -3.24
CA LEU A 128 11.85 -17.86 -3.47
C LEU A 128 10.89 -17.86 -2.27
N TYR A 129 9.61 -17.87 -2.58
CA TYR A 129 8.56 -18.07 -1.58
C TYR A 129 8.63 -19.48 -1.02
N LYS A 130 8.48 -19.59 0.28
CA LYS A 130 8.41 -20.85 1.00
C LYS A 130 7.23 -20.81 1.96
N GLU A 131 6.30 -21.72 1.78
CA GLU A 131 5.08 -21.78 2.57
C GLU A 131 5.39 -22.00 4.06
N GLY A 132 4.63 -21.33 4.92
CA GLY A 132 4.78 -21.44 6.38
C GLY A 132 5.92 -20.62 6.98
N GLU A 133 6.82 -20.06 6.17
CA GLU A 133 7.90 -19.21 6.68
C GLU A 133 7.39 -17.80 7.04
N ASN A 134 8.00 -17.25 8.07
CA ASN A 134 7.66 -15.93 8.60
C ASN A 134 8.57 -14.83 8.03
N SER A 135 8.20 -13.56 8.27
CA SER A 135 8.97 -12.40 7.79
C SER A 135 10.44 -12.39 8.23
N ARG A 136 10.76 -12.98 9.40
CA ARG A 136 12.15 -13.06 9.88
C ARG A 136 13.01 -13.95 8.99
N TYR A 137 12.44 -15.06 8.49
CA TYR A 137 13.13 -15.94 7.53
C TYR A 137 13.57 -15.13 6.31
N TYR A 138 12.65 -14.39 5.68
CA TYR A 138 12.95 -13.61 4.49
C TYR A 138 13.95 -12.47 4.73
N ILE A 139 13.81 -11.77 5.86
CA ILE A 139 14.75 -10.70 6.23
C ILE A 139 16.16 -11.27 6.44
N ASN A 140 16.29 -12.46 7.02
CA ASN A 140 17.58 -13.13 7.15
C ASN A 140 18.20 -13.53 5.79
N GLN A 141 17.37 -13.92 4.81
CA GLN A 141 17.83 -14.16 3.43
C GLN A 141 18.37 -12.89 2.74
N ALA A 142 17.96 -11.71 3.21
CA ALA A 142 18.49 -10.41 2.80
C ALA A 142 19.70 -9.95 3.66
N GLY A 143 20.35 -10.86 4.40
CA GLY A 143 21.47 -10.56 5.28
C GLY A 143 21.06 -9.90 6.62
N GLY A 144 19.76 -9.85 6.92
CA GLY A 144 19.26 -9.24 8.13
C GLY A 144 19.03 -7.73 8.01
N TYR A 145 18.73 -7.11 9.15
CA TYR A 145 18.48 -5.67 9.22
C TYR A 145 19.75 -4.84 9.11
N ALA A 146 19.72 -3.77 8.35
CA ALA A 146 20.76 -2.75 8.35
C ALA A 146 20.82 -2.00 9.71
N SER A 147 21.93 -1.34 10.01
CA SER A 147 22.15 -0.62 11.27
C SER A 147 21.13 0.50 11.53
N ASN A 148 20.66 1.14 10.46
CA ASN A 148 19.67 2.21 10.48
C ASN A 148 18.23 1.71 10.36
N ALA A 149 17.99 0.40 10.41
CA ALA A 149 16.66 -0.17 10.24
C ALA A 149 15.70 0.17 11.39
N LYS A 150 14.47 0.59 11.05
CA LYS A 150 13.35 0.77 11.99
C LYS A 150 12.59 -0.56 12.14
N LYS A 151 13.22 -1.55 12.79
CA LYS A 151 12.76 -2.95 12.89
C LYS A 151 11.28 -3.13 13.28
N ARG A 152 10.77 -2.26 14.17
CA ARG A 152 9.37 -2.31 14.66
C ARG A 152 8.35 -1.72 13.71
N SER A 153 8.78 -1.13 12.60
CA SER A 153 7.93 -0.46 11.61
C SER A 153 7.97 -1.15 10.24
N ALA A 154 8.47 -2.37 10.18
CA ALA A 154 8.44 -3.17 8.96
C ALA A 154 6.99 -3.54 8.59
N PHE A 155 6.71 -3.62 7.30
CA PHE A 155 5.41 -3.97 6.79
C PHE A 155 5.52 -4.84 5.52
N VAL A 156 4.42 -5.54 5.21
CA VAL A 156 4.24 -6.34 4.00
C VAL A 156 3.26 -5.63 3.10
N VAL A 157 3.61 -5.48 1.86
CA VAL A 157 2.72 -5.04 0.78
C VAL A 157 2.35 -6.27 -0.04
N TYR A 158 1.07 -6.59 -0.11
CA TYR A 158 0.56 -7.71 -0.90
C TYR A 158 0.28 -7.28 -2.34
N MET A 159 0.23 -8.23 -3.25
CA MET A 159 -0.03 -7.96 -4.67
C MET A 159 -1.40 -7.31 -4.91
N ASN A 160 -2.38 -7.59 -4.05
CA ASN A 160 -3.70 -6.95 -4.10
C ASN A 160 -3.71 -5.48 -3.61
N GLY A 161 -2.55 -4.92 -3.26
CA GLY A 161 -2.42 -3.53 -2.80
C GLY A 161 -2.69 -3.32 -1.31
N THR A 162 -3.06 -4.37 -0.55
CA THR A 162 -3.21 -4.25 0.90
C THR A 162 -1.85 -4.23 1.61
N VAL A 163 -1.80 -3.57 2.76
CA VAL A 163 -0.57 -3.42 3.55
C VAL A 163 -0.80 -3.91 4.97
N SER A 164 0.10 -4.75 5.46
CA SER A 164 0.04 -5.27 6.82
C SER A 164 1.33 -4.96 7.59
N ARG A 165 1.20 -4.43 8.81
CA ARG A 165 2.38 -4.15 9.64
C ARG A 165 2.89 -5.43 10.29
N ILE A 166 4.19 -5.69 10.17
CA ILE A 166 4.86 -6.78 10.85
C ILE A 166 5.04 -6.41 12.32
N ARG A 167 4.36 -7.13 13.21
CA ARG A 167 4.54 -7.00 14.67
C ARG A 167 5.27 -8.22 15.22
N SER A 168 6.08 -8.02 16.25
CA SER A 168 6.69 -9.15 16.98
C SER A 168 5.58 -10.02 17.59
N GLY A 169 5.60 -11.32 17.29
CA GLY A 169 4.54 -12.25 17.74
C GLY A 169 3.26 -12.27 16.86
N SER A 170 3.13 -11.41 15.87
CA SER A 170 2.03 -11.46 14.91
C SER A 170 2.29 -12.53 13.83
N LYS A 171 1.29 -13.34 13.55
CA LYS A 171 1.26 -14.25 12.40
C LYS A 171 0.89 -13.50 11.11
N THR A 172 1.63 -12.41 10.80
CA THR A 172 1.47 -11.75 9.50
C THR A 172 1.84 -12.76 8.42
N ALA A 173 0.86 -13.21 7.66
CA ALA A 173 1.07 -14.16 6.59
C ALA A 173 1.97 -13.52 5.51
N ILE A 174 2.98 -14.25 5.07
CA ILE A 174 3.75 -13.89 3.88
C ILE A 174 3.16 -14.68 2.73
N GLU A 175 2.84 -14.00 1.65
CA GLU A 175 2.23 -14.58 0.47
C GLU A 175 3.16 -14.49 -0.73
N PRO A 176 2.98 -15.35 -1.74
CA PRO A 176 3.72 -15.26 -3.01
C PRO A 176 3.54 -13.88 -3.64
N GLY A 177 4.61 -13.32 -4.19
CA GLY A 177 4.61 -12.03 -4.84
C GLY A 177 4.55 -10.81 -3.91
N CYS A 178 4.51 -10.99 -2.59
CA CYS A 178 4.50 -9.87 -1.66
C CYS A 178 5.88 -9.19 -1.55
N GLU A 179 5.86 -7.96 -1.05
CA GLU A 179 7.06 -7.17 -0.78
C GLU A 179 7.16 -6.84 0.71
N ILE A 180 8.28 -7.19 1.34
CA ILE A 180 8.60 -6.82 2.72
C ILE A 180 9.42 -5.54 2.67
N ILE A 181 8.91 -4.47 3.30
CA ILE A 181 9.57 -3.17 3.33
C ILE A 181 9.97 -2.81 4.75
N ILE A 182 11.27 -2.53 4.93
CA ILE A 182 11.86 -2.13 6.20
C ILE A 182 12.25 -0.66 6.13
N PRO A 183 11.53 0.26 6.82
CA PRO A 183 11.88 1.68 6.83
C PRO A 183 13.19 1.96 7.54
N THR A 184 13.85 3.05 7.15
CA THR A 184 15.00 3.61 7.86
C THR A 184 14.55 4.38 9.10
N LYS A 185 15.44 4.49 10.08
CA LYS A 185 15.30 5.47 11.15
C LYS A 185 15.57 6.85 10.58
N ASP A 186 14.70 7.81 10.91
CA ASP A 186 14.89 9.21 10.53
C ASP A 186 16.18 9.76 11.15
N PRO A 187 17.16 10.23 10.37
CA PRO A 187 18.37 10.83 10.93
C PRO A 187 18.09 12.13 11.69
N SER A 188 17.02 12.84 11.35
CA SER A 188 16.64 14.12 11.97
C SER A 188 16.18 14.04 13.42
N LYS A 189 15.93 12.84 13.96
CA LYS A 189 15.51 12.64 15.37
C LYS A 189 16.63 12.22 16.33
N ARG A 190 17.87 12.17 15.87
CA ARG A 190 19.01 11.97 16.75
C ARG A 190 19.64 13.34 17.02
N MET A 191 19.09 14.08 17.98
CA MET A 191 19.88 15.11 18.63
C MET A 191 21.13 14.44 19.20
N SER A 192 22.30 14.92 18.82
CA SER A 192 23.54 14.42 19.40
C SER A 192 23.54 14.75 20.91
N VAL A 193 24.23 13.93 21.70
CA VAL A 193 24.38 14.21 23.13
C VAL A 193 24.98 15.61 23.35
N ALA A 194 25.83 16.06 22.43
CA ALA A 194 26.40 17.41 22.42
C ALA A 194 25.33 18.50 22.21
N GLU A 195 24.36 18.30 21.32
CA GLU A 195 23.23 19.24 21.12
C GLU A 195 22.29 19.23 22.33
N MET A 196 22.11 18.08 22.99
CA MET A 196 21.29 17.97 24.21
C MET A 196 21.97 18.62 25.42
N VAL A 197 23.29 18.51 25.52
CA VAL A 197 24.10 19.20 26.56
C VAL A 197 24.18 20.69 26.27
N GLY A 198 24.31 21.11 25.01
CA GLY A 198 24.28 22.51 24.59
C GLY A 198 22.98 23.26 24.92
N MET A 199 21.84 22.57 24.91
CA MET A 199 20.56 23.14 25.32
C MET A 199 20.37 23.19 26.85
N GLY A 200 21.10 22.37 27.61
CA GLY A 200 21.01 22.33 29.08
C GLY A 200 21.77 23.50 29.79
N THR A 201 22.66 24.20 29.10
CA THR A 201 23.50 25.28 29.71
C THR A 201 23.00 26.68 29.44
N SER A 202 21.88 26.87 28.77
CA SER A 202 21.38 28.23 28.44
C SER A 202 19.91 28.44 28.79
N ILE A 203 19.58 28.39 30.07
CA ILE A 203 18.27 28.86 30.56
C ILE A 203 18.07 30.34 30.22
N ALA A 204 19.15 31.11 30.03
CA ALA A 204 19.10 32.49 29.59
C ALA A 204 18.67 32.71 28.11
N THR A 205 18.91 31.71 27.21
CA THR A 205 18.57 31.83 25.78
C THR A 205 17.12 31.50 25.48
N LEU A 206 16.44 30.70 26.32
CA LEU A 206 15.01 30.42 26.15
C LEU A 206 14.12 31.65 26.37
N GLY A 207 14.50 32.52 27.28
CA GLY A 207 13.79 33.79 27.53
C GLY A 207 13.87 34.76 26.34
N THR A 208 15.00 34.83 25.65
CA THR A 208 15.17 35.67 24.44
C THR A 208 14.51 35.08 23.20
N MET A 209 14.46 33.75 23.06
CA MET A 209 13.76 33.09 21.96
C MET A 209 12.24 33.26 22.04
N ILE A 210 11.67 33.18 23.24
CA ILE A 210 10.24 33.41 23.45
C ILE A 210 9.89 34.88 23.19
N ALA A 211 10.74 35.83 23.62
CA ALA A 211 10.53 37.26 23.38
C ALA A 211 10.61 37.63 21.87
N THR A 212 11.49 36.97 21.08
CA THR A 212 11.56 37.21 19.64
C THR A 212 10.37 36.54 18.91
N LEU A 213 9.90 35.38 19.33
CA LEU A 213 8.69 34.76 18.76
C LEU A 213 7.43 35.58 19.03
N VAL A 214 7.27 36.12 20.24
CA VAL A 214 6.12 36.98 20.56
C VAL A 214 6.14 38.30 19.77
N ASN A 215 7.33 38.87 19.46
CA ASN A 215 7.46 40.06 18.62
C ASN A 215 7.28 39.81 17.12
N LEU A 216 7.43 38.53 16.64
CA LEU A 216 7.24 38.21 15.23
C LEU A 216 5.77 37.96 14.88
N PHE A 217 4.91 37.77 15.89
CA PHE A 217 3.46 37.54 15.74
C PHE A 217 2.62 38.74 16.22
N LYS A 218 3.21 39.90 16.39
CA LYS A 218 2.55 41.17 16.68
C LYS A 218 2.62 42.09 15.46
#